data_3b64e6456431828b136fc9cb65579a66
#
_entry.id   3b64e6456431828b136fc9cb65579a66
#
_cell.length_a   1.000
_cell.length_b   1.000
_cell.length_c   1.000
_cell.angle_alpha   90.00
_cell.angle_beta   90.00
_cell.angle_gamma   90.00
#
_symmetry.space_group_name_H-M   'P 1'
#
loop_
_entity.id
_entity.type
_entity.pdbx_description
1 polymer ?
#
loop_
_entity_poly.entity_id
_entity_poly.type
_entity_poly.pdbx_seq_one_letter_code
_entity_poly.pdbx_strand_id
1 'polypeptide(L)'
;MSQSTVHLLTTSVTTHKPRNLTRQPHKLKQLYHQCDTQGVGLIADLCEPERPDKSGHFVVAALSSMNIDSETHEYLEKRGCFDLPALDIQQSLVQAYFHYVHPFLPVIHVSSFLKTFESPGQNGVCLHLLWSVFLAAANFADAMTVQSAGYESRKDMKRAMFLRAKALYDANHERSKIALIQAVLLMGFWYSDTEDRLGPWHWNGIAISLCQTVGLHREPDASLNHSQYRSSIDRDLWKHLWWCCFFRETWLSVGMGRPMRIDLAHADTPKPDAKASESLYSELTESQRRRYISEDPENLFLLWDELLSVTSILSRILSVQHLAKRTLSTHSDVNDLERELRGHHKHLDCLRARATDPVLTLHMHHFELFFESTLITLFRPFVLQSLGNQRAVAHDKESQNWLLSIERKATAAAMNTNNVLGDMIMADMICLSQSLICIALVPTLQIHLLHSMSPRKLVHRLGCHRLDLCMMVVQEIKVTYFGAEILSRLFTRAREVINVRRRVLESPPPAGTDESGVVMPEGREYHDRETASSASPMMWAFNAASNFGLGTGARYVLPTYDSSILWMFGRRHLTNQWSATNMKMQMSTPSSASAYFPISEQFRRWA
;
A
#
# COMPACT_ATOMS: atom_id res chain seq x y z
N MET A 1 -15.82 32.70 -3.72
CA MET A 1 -16.74 31.84 -2.94
C MET A 1 -18.15 32.27 -3.32
N SER A 2 -18.83 31.43 -4.07
CA SER A 2 -19.99 31.83 -4.87
C SER A 2 -21.30 31.76 -4.07
N GLN A 3 -22.31 32.49 -4.55
CA GLN A 3 -23.67 32.54 -4.01
C GLN A 3 -24.33 31.18 -3.71
N SER A 4 -23.82 30.09 -4.24
CA SER A 4 -24.32 28.74 -4.00
C SER A 4 -24.04 28.19 -2.57
N THR A 5 -23.00 28.66 -1.90
CA THR A 5 -22.66 28.23 -0.54
C THR A 5 -23.57 28.92 0.49
N VAL A 6 -23.90 30.18 0.24
CA VAL A 6 -24.80 30.97 1.12
C VAL A 6 -26.25 30.46 1.03
N HIS A 7 -26.68 29.97 -0.16
CA HIS A 7 -28.04 29.43 -0.34
C HIS A 7 -28.27 28.09 0.41
N LEU A 8 -27.19 27.32 0.68
CA LEU A 8 -27.28 26.07 1.43
C LEU A 8 -27.48 26.27 2.93
N LEU A 9 -27.04 27.43 3.45
CA LEU A 9 -27.17 27.77 4.89
C LEU A 9 -28.48 28.52 5.21
N THR A 10 -29.15 29.12 4.22
CA THR A 10 -30.36 29.96 4.44
C THR A 10 -31.70 29.24 4.31
N THR A 11 -31.72 27.96 3.88
CA THR A 11 -32.96 27.20 3.71
C THR A 11 -33.44 26.45 4.96
N SER A 12 -32.78 26.58 6.12
CA SER A 12 -33.19 25.93 7.37
C SER A 12 -34.00 26.81 8.32
N VAL A 13 -34.22 28.10 8.00
CA VAL A 13 -34.96 29.00 8.90
C VAL A 13 -36.32 29.35 8.32
N THR A 14 -37.32 28.47 8.48
CA THR A 14 -38.73 28.85 8.50
C THR A 14 -39.47 28.02 9.55
N THR A 15 -39.72 28.67 10.68
CA THR A 15 -40.68 28.22 11.69
C THR A 15 -42.10 28.33 11.12
N HIS A 16 -42.73 27.19 10.79
CA HIS A 16 -44.17 27.09 10.69
C HIS A 16 -44.70 25.77 11.24
N LYS A 17 -45.75 25.91 12.06
CA LYS A 17 -46.51 24.87 12.74
C LYS A 17 -46.95 23.71 11.85
N PRO A 18 -47.16 22.50 12.40
CA PRO A 18 -47.32 21.27 11.59
C PRO A 18 -48.74 21.18 11.02
N ARG A 19 -48.87 20.97 9.74
CA ARG A 19 -50.05 20.40 9.09
C ARG A 19 -49.66 19.14 8.31
N ASN A 20 -50.33 18.05 8.63
CA ASN A 20 -50.48 16.77 7.92
C ASN A 20 -49.31 16.28 7.05
N LEU A 21 -48.52 15.38 7.60
CA LEU A 21 -47.46 14.66 6.94
C LEU A 21 -48.03 13.53 6.07
N THR A 22 -48.22 13.81 4.78
CA THR A 22 -48.03 12.78 3.77
C THR A 22 -46.54 12.40 3.77
N ARG A 23 -46.20 11.11 3.91
CA ARG A 23 -44.84 10.57 3.89
C ARG A 23 -44.11 11.10 2.65
N GLN A 24 -43.25 12.10 2.81
CA GLN A 24 -42.29 12.50 1.78
C GLN A 24 -41.18 11.42 1.67
N PRO A 25 -40.68 11.13 0.47
CA PRO A 25 -39.57 10.21 0.30
C PRO A 25 -38.39 10.69 1.14
N HIS A 26 -37.78 9.78 1.90
CA HIS A 26 -36.64 10.07 2.75
C HIS A 26 -35.54 10.75 1.92
N LYS A 27 -35.32 12.05 2.13
CA LYS A 27 -34.19 12.76 1.55
C LYS A 27 -32.91 12.13 2.10
N LEU A 28 -32.07 11.60 1.22
CA LEU A 28 -30.74 11.11 1.56
C LEU A 28 -29.98 12.24 2.27
N LYS A 29 -29.48 11.97 3.47
CA LYS A 29 -28.61 12.88 4.22
C LYS A 29 -27.17 12.49 3.95
N GLN A 30 -26.31 13.45 3.67
CA GLN A 30 -24.87 13.21 3.49
C GLN A 30 -24.08 13.89 4.59
N LEU A 31 -23.09 13.20 5.11
CA LEU A 31 -22.19 13.70 6.14
C LEU A 31 -21.01 14.43 5.49
N TYR A 32 -20.61 15.55 6.08
CA TYR A 32 -19.42 16.33 5.75
C TYR A 32 -18.70 16.72 7.02
N HIS A 33 -17.41 16.98 6.91
CA HIS A 33 -16.58 17.43 8.02
C HIS A 33 -15.73 18.64 7.63
N GLN A 34 -15.56 19.55 8.58
CA GLN A 34 -14.68 20.71 8.46
C GLN A 34 -13.89 20.93 9.74
N CYS A 35 -12.59 20.83 9.65
CA CYS A 35 -11.68 20.99 10.81
C CYS A 35 -11.48 22.45 11.24
N ASP A 36 -11.83 23.43 10.40
CA ASP A 36 -11.57 24.83 10.69
C ASP A 36 -12.68 25.44 11.58
N THR A 37 -12.39 25.48 12.88
CA THR A 37 -13.27 26.11 13.89
C THR A 37 -13.25 27.65 13.84
N GLN A 38 -12.29 28.27 13.14
CA GLN A 38 -12.17 29.73 13.00
C GLN A 38 -12.75 30.26 11.69
N GLY A 39 -13.00 29.40 10.71
CA GLY A 39 -13.57 29.74 9.41
C GLY A 39 -15.06 29.49 9.32
N VAL A 40 -15.46 28.59 8.41
CA VAL A 40 -16.89 28.27 8.19
C VAL A 40 -17.54 27.63 9.41
N GLY A 41 -16.78 26.91 10.25
CA GLY A 41 -17.25 26.34 11.52
C GLY A 41 -17.79 27.42 12.46
N LEU A 42 -17.06 28.53 12.64
CA LEU A 42 -17.51 29.69 13.44
C LEU A 42 -18.83 30.28 12.90
N ILE A 43 -18.95 30.40 11.59
CA ILE A 43 -20.19 30.91 10.97
C ILE A 43 -21.36 29.97 11.24
N ALA A 44 -21.14 28.65 11.13
CA ALA A 44 -22.17 27.66 11.43
C ALA A 44 -22.58 27.70 12.91
N ASP A 45 -21.64 27.87 13.85
CA ASP A 45 -21.92 28.01 15.27
C ASP A 45 -22.67 29.31 15.61
N LEU A 46 -22.41 30.38 14.86
CA LEU A 46 -23.17 31.62 14.98
C LEU A 46 -24.60 31.49 14.44
N CYS A 47 -24.79 30.71 13.38
CA CYS A 47 -26.12 30.47 12.80
C CYS A 47 -26.96 29.46 13.62
N GLU A 48 -26.31 28.48 14.24
CA GLU A 48 -26.94 27.44 15.06
C GLU A 48 -26.20 27.29 16.40
N PRO A 49 -26.32 28.27 17.34
CA PRO A 49 -25.56 28.27 18.61
C PRO A 49 -25.87 27.08 19.52
N GLU A 50 -27.06 26.48 19.38
CA GLU A 50 -27.51 25.30 20.13
C GLU A 50 -27.17 23.98 19.40
N ARG A 51 -26.36 24.03 18.34
CA ARG A 51 -25.95 22.81 17.64
C ARG A 51 -25.20 21.88 18.62
N PRO A 52 -25.67 20.61 18.76
CA PRO A 52 -25.09 19.70 19.74
C PRO A 52 -23.69 19.24 19.39
N ASP A 53 -23.29 19.32 18.10
CA ASP A 53 -22.00 18.86 17.62
C ASP A 53 -21.09 20.04 17.24
N LYS A 54 -20.01 20.20 18.02
CA LYS A 54 -18.93 21.15 17.77
C LYS A 54 -17.67 20.47 17.17
N SER A 55 -17.73 19.17 16.89
CA SER A 55 -16.60 18.42 16.31
C SER A 55 -16.35 18.72 14.82
N GLY A 56 -17.18 19.56 14.21
CA GLY A 56 -17.05 19.96 12.80
C GLY A 56 -17.79 19.03 11.81
N HIS A 57 -18.59 18.08 12.30
CA HIS A 57 -19.43 17.23 11.44
C HIS A 57 -20.75 17.94 11.09
N PHE A 58 -21.16 17.86 9.81
CA PHE A 58 -22.38 18.47 9.29
C PHE A 58 -23.18 17.46 8.48
N VAL A 59 -24.51 17.50 8.65
CA VAL A 59 -25.43 16.71 7.83
C VAL A 59 -26.09 17.62 6.81
N VAL A 60 -25.82 17.36 5.54
CA VAL A 60 -26.41 18.11 4.43
C VAL A 60 -27.47 17.24 3.75
N ALA A 61 -28.66 17.81 3.47
CA ALA A 61 -29.64 17.13 2.65
C ALA A 61 -29.11 16.95 1.24
N ALA A 62 -29.09 15.71 0.73
CA ALA A 62 -28.69 15.48 -0.65
C ALA A 62 -29.63 16.22 -1.60
N LEU A 63 -29.07 17.03 -2.45
CA LEU A 63 -29.80 17.65 -3.55
C LEU A 63 -30.31 16.55 -4.46
N SER A 64 -31.63 16.45 -4.55
CA SER A 64 -32.47 15.61 -5.42
C SER A 64 -31.86 14.41 -6.17
N SER A 65 -32.69 13.37 -6.33
CA SER A 65 -32.41 12.22 -7.19
C SER A 65 -32.13 12.66 -8.63
N MET A 66 -30.87 12.85 -9.02
CA MET A 66 -30.54 12.81 -10.44
C MET A 66 -30.72 11.35 -10.88
N ASN A 67 -31.75 11.08 -11.66
CA ASN A 67 -31.85 9.81 -12.37
C ASN A 67 -30.63 9.72 -13.29
N ILE A 68 -30.02 8.55 -13.35
CA ILE A 68 -28.99 8.26 -14.35
C ILE A 68 -29.66 8.50 -15.70
N ASP A 69 -29.04 9.33 -16.55
CA ASP A 69 -29.53 9.56 -17.89
C ASP A 69 -29.47 8.28 -18.73
N SER A 70 -30.27 8.22 -19.79
CA SER A 70 -30.37 7.04 -20.65
C SER A 70 -29.04 6.68 -21.31
N GLU A 71 -28.20 7.66 -21.63
CA GLU A 71 -26.90 7.48 -22.26
C GLU A 71 -25.91 6.82 -21.30
N THR A 72 -25.86 7.29 -20.06
CA THR A 72 -25.04 6.68 -18.98
C THR A 72 -25.51 5.26 -18.66
N HIS A 73 -26.84 5.02 -18.65
CA HIS A 73 -27.36 3.67 -18.44
C HIS A 73 -26.95 2.71 -19.56
N GLU A 74 -27.08 3.10 -20.82
CA GLU A 74 -26.66 2.32 -21.97
C GLU A 74 -25.13 2.04 -21.96
N TYR A 75 -24.34 3.03 -21.54
CA TYR A 75 -22.90 2.85 -21.35
C TYR A 75 -22.59 1.76 -20.32
N LEU A 76 -23.24 1.81 -19.15
CA LEU A 76 -23.04 0.83 -18.08
C LEU A 76 -23.52 -0.58 -18.51
N GLU A 77 -24.62 -0.68 -19.25
CA GLU A 77 -25.12 -1.92 -19.81
C GLU A 77 -24.12 -2.53 -20.82
N LYS A 78 -23.61 -1.74 -21.75
CA LYS A 78 -22.56 -2.17 -22.70
C LYS A 78 -21.27 -2.61 -22.01
N ARG A 79 -20.99 -2.08 -20.80
CA ARG A 79 -19.86 -2.52 -19.97
C ARG A 79 -20.14 -3.80 -19.16
N GLY A 80 -21.35 -4.34 -19.23
CA GLY A 80 -21.78 -5.52 -18.48
C GLY A 80 -21.85 -5.28 -16.98
N CYS A 81 -22.09 -4.03 -16.55
CA CYS A 81 -22.15 -3.68 -15.14
C CYS A 81 -23.34 -4.33 -14.42
N PHE A 82 -24.40 -4.64 -15.15
CA PHE A 82 -25.63 -5.25 -14.65
C PHE A 82 -25.62 -6.79 -14.78
N ASP A 83 -24.65 -7.37 -15.51
CA ASP A 83 -24.52 -8.80 -15.76
C ASP A 83 -23.76 -9.47 -14.61
N LEU A 84 -24.47 -9.75 -13.52
CA LEU A 84 -23.90 -10.44 -12.37
C LEU A 84 -23.63 -11.92 -12.70
N PRO A 85 -22.55 -12.54 -12.14
CA PRO A 85 -22.30 -13.96 -12.25
C PRO A 85 -23.46 -14.80 -11.69
N ALA A 86 -23.52 -16.07 -12.01
CA ALA A 86 -24.46 -17.01 -11.40
C ALA A 86 -24.37 -16.99 -9.86
N LEU A 87 -25.49 -17.24 -9.17
CA LEU A 87 -25.59 -17.03 -7.72
C LEU A 87 -24.57 -17.87 -6.92
N ASP A 88 -24.29 -19.08 -7.36
CA ASP A 88 -23.30 -19.98 -6.75
C ASP A 88 -21.88 -19.38 -6.81
N ILE A 89 -21.52 -18.77 -7.95
CA ILE A 89 -20.25 -18.04 -8.13
C ILE A 89 -20.20 -16.81 -7.23
N GLN A 90 -21.30 -16.03 -7.18
CA GLN A 90 -21.39 -14.89 -6.28
C GLN A 90 -21.17 -15.30 -4.81
N GLN A 91 -21.80 -16.40 -4.39
CA GLN A 91 -21.69 -16.92 -3.04
C GLN A 91 -20.27 -17.41 -2.71
N SER A 92 -19.62 -18.09 -3.65
CA SER A 92 -18.21 -18.52 -3.51
C SER A 92 -17.28 -17.32 -3.38
N LEU A 93 -17.49 -16.27 -4.17
CA LEU A 93 -16.70 -15.03 -4.07
C LEU A 93 -16.95 -14.28 -2.75
N VAL A 94 -18.20 -14.19 -2.28
CA VAL A 94 -18.52 -13.57 -0.99
C VAL A 94 -17.88 -14.36 0.16
N GLN A 95 -17.88 -15.69 0.11
CA GLN A 95 -17.19 -16.52 1.08
C GLN A 95 -15.68 -16.26 1.08
N ALA A 96 -15.05 -16.28 -0.11
CA ALA A 96 -13.63 -15.98 -0.25
C ALA A 96 -13.27 -14.57 0.26
N TYR A 97 -14.16 -13.58 0.06
CA TYR A 97 -13.99 -12.24 0.60
C TYR A 97 -13.94 -12.23 2.14
N PHE A 98 -14.88 -12.88 2.80
CA PHE A 98 -14.96 -12.89 4.27
C PHE A 98 -13.87 -13.74 4.92
N HIS A 99 -13.38 -14.78 4.23
CA HIS A 99 -12.28 -15.60 4.73
C HIS A 99 -10.90 -14.93 4.53
N TYR A 100 -10.66 -14.30 3.37
CA TYR A 100 -9.30 -13.94 2.96
C TYR A 100 -9.06 -12.43 2.84
N VAL A 101 -10.10 -11.60 2.74
CA VAL A 101 -9.95 -10.15 2.59
C VAL A 101 -10.38 -9.42 3.86
N HIS A 102 -11.58 -9.71 4.33
CA HIS A 102 -12.19 -8.99 5.46
C HIS A 102 -11.38 -9.04 6.76
N PRO A 103 -10.70 -10.15 7.13
CA PRO A 103 -9.94 -10.22 8.38
C PRO A 103 -8.79 -9.19 8.50
N PHE A 104 -8.21 -8.75 7.40
CA PHE A 104 -7.15 -7.72 7.40
C PHE A 104 -7.56 -6.41 6.72
N LEU A 105 -8.76 -6.34 6.17
CA LEU A 105 -9.34 -5.12 5.60
C LEU A 105 -10.86 -5.08 5.85
N PRO A 106 -11.30 -4.92 7.11
CA PRO A 106 -12.70 -4.98 7.52
C PRO A 106 -13.45 -3.71 7.11
N VAL A 107 -13.71 -3.56 5.81
CA VAL A 107 -14.39 -2.39 5.24
C VAL A 107 -15.91 -2.54 5.15
N ILE A 108 -16.47 -3.69 5.52
CA ILE A 108 -17.89 -4.01 5.39
C ILE A 108 -18.50 -4.34 6.75
N HIS A 109 -19.70 -3.82 7.01
CA HIS A 109 -20.54 -4.32 8.08
C HIS A 109 -21.18 -5.64 7.63
N VAL A 110 -20.66 -6.75 8.14
CA VAL A 110 -20.94 -8.12 7.67
C VAL A 110 -22.42 -8.45 7.67
N SER A 111 -23.07 -8.22 8.80
CA SER A 111 -24.51 -8.56 8.97
C SER A 111 -25.40 -7.78 8.01
N SER A 112 -25.17 -6.47 7.88
CA SER A 112 -25.94 -5.62 6.97
C SER A 112 -25.72 -6.02 5.51
N PHE A 113 -24.49 -6.35 5.14
CA PHE A 113 -24.14 -6.78 3.80
C PHE A 113 -24.81 -8.13 3.46
N LEU A 114 -24.64 -9.15 4.30
CA LEU A 114 -25.20 -10.48 4.06
C LEU A 114 -26.73 -10.50 4.06
N LYS A 115 -27.37 -9.73 4.95
CA LYS A 115 -28.81 -9.56 4.98
C LYS A 115 -29.34 -9.01 3.65
N THR A 116 -28.63 -8.01 3.09
CA THR A 116 -29.01 -7.39 1.82
C THR A 116 -28.66 -8.27 0.63
N PHE A 117 -27.53 -8.99 0.68
CA PHE A 117 -27.06 -9.88 -0.38
C PHE A 117 -27.97 -11.11 -0.55
N GLU A 118 -28.46 -11.72 0.54
CA GLU A 118 -29.33 -12.90 0.50
C GLU A 118 -30.82 -12.57 0.29
N SER A 119 -31.19 -11.30 0.46
CA SER A 119 -32.58 -10.84 0.24
C SER A 119 -32.65 -9.87 -0.93
N PRO A 120 -32.49 -10.33 -2.17
CA PRO A 120 -32.54 -9.46 -3.34
C PRO A 120 -33.95 -8.89 -3.51
N GLY A 121 -34.13 -7.65 -3.11
CA GLY A 121 -35.34 -6.85 -3.29
C GLY A 121 -34.99 -5.48 -3.85
N GLN A 122 -35.92 -4.52 -3.83
CA GLN A 122 -35.72 -3.15 -4.35
C GLN A 122 -34.54 -2.39 -3.70
N ASN A 123 -33.92 -2.93 -2.62
CA ASN A 123 -32.79 -2.36 -1.89
C ASN A 123 -31.60 -3.35 -1.84
N GLY A 124 -31.21 -3.92 -2.98
CA GLY A 124 -30.03 -4.81 -3.07
C GLY A 124 -28.71 -4.14 -2.66
N VAL A 125 -27.65 -4.92 -2.53
CA VAL A 125 -26.30 -4.40 -2.29
C VAL A 125 -25.95 -3.42 -3.40
N CYS A 126 -25.33 -2.29 -3.01
CA CYS A 126 -24.79 -1.33 -3.97
C CYS A 126 -23.94 -2.05 -5.03
N LEU A 127 -24.29 -1.90 -6.30
CA LEU A 127 -23.67 -2.62 -7.40
C LEU A 127 -22.16 -2.32 -7.51
N HIS A 128 -21.76 -1.08 -7.27
CA HIS A 128 -20.35 -0.68 -7.25
C HIS A 128 -19.57 -1.41 -6.14
N LEU A 129 -20.14 -1.47 -4.92
CA LEU A 129 -19.53 -2.21 -3.81
C LEU A 129 -19.47 -3.71 -4.12
N LEU A 130 -20.52 -4.28 -4.68
CA LEU A 130 -20.57 -5.72 -4.99
C LEU A 130 -19.48 -6.13 -6.00
N TRP A 131 -19.30 -5.38 -7.10
CA TRP A 131 -18.22 -5.64 -8.05
C TRP A 131 -16.83 -5.45 -7.42
N SER A 132 -16.68 -4.51 -6.50
CA SER A 132 -15.42 -4.29 -5.77
C SER A 132 -15.13 -5.42 -4.78
N VAL A 133 -16.15 -5.99 -4.14
CA VAL A 133 -16.03 -7.22 -3.31
C VAL A 133 -15.60 -8.41 -4.17
N PHE A 134 -16.24 -8.61 -5.33
CA PHE A 134 -15.85 -9.69 -6.25
C PHE A 134 -14.42 -9.53 -6.77
N LEU A 135 -14.01 -8.30 -7.10
CA LEU A 135 -12.64 -7.99 -7.49
C LEU A 135 -11.62 -8.39 -6.41
N ALA A 136 -11.88 -8.03 -5.16
CA ALA A 136 -10.99 -8.37 -4.05
C ALA A 136 -10.97 -9.89 -3.80
N ALA A 137 -12.13 -10.54 -3.84
CA ALA A 137 -12.29 -11.98 -3.66
C ALA A 137 -11.64 -12.81 -4.78
N ALA A 138 -11.65 -12.32 -6.02
CA ALA A 138 -11.08 -13.01 -7.18
C ALA A 138 -9.57 -13.31 -7.03
N ASN A 139 -8.87 -12.66 -6.11
CA ASN A 139 -7.49 -13.00 -5.78
C ASN A 139 -7.37 -14.38 -5.12
N PHE A 140 -8.43 -14.87 -4.50
CA PHE A 140 -8.49 -16.09 -3.69
C PHE A 140 -9.44 -17.14 -4.28
N ALA A 141 -10.11 -16.84 -5.40
CA ALA A 141 -10.99 -17.78 -6.08
C ALA A 141 -10.21 -19.03 -6.52
N ASP A 142 -10.78 -20.20 -6.28
CA ASP A 142 -10.23 -21.46 -6.78
C ASP A 142 -10.37 -21.60 -8.32
N ALA A 143 -9.67 -22.56 -8.89
CA ALA A 143 -9.67 -22.77 -10.33
C ALA A 143 -11.08 -23.11 -10.89
N MET A 144 -11.89 -23.82 -10.12
CA MET A 144 -13.26 -24.17 -10.52
C MET A 144 -14.15 -22.93 -10.58
N THR A 145 -14.09 -22.07 -9.56
CA THR A 145 -14.85 -20.82 -9.54
C THR A 145 -14.45 -19.90 -10.70
N VAL A 146 -13.13 -19.79 -11.00
CA VAL A 146 -12.63 -18.99 -12.12
C VAL A 146 -13.16 -19.51 -13.46
N GLN A 147 -13.07 -20.82 -13.72
CA GLN A 147 -13.53 -21.45 -14.94
C GLN A 147 -15.06 -21.40 -15.08
N SER A 148 -15.80 -21.68 -14.00
CA SER A 148 -17.28 -21.61 -14.00
C SER A 148 -17.78 -20.19 -14.25
N ALA A 149 -17.02 -19.18 -13.85
CA ALA A 149 -17.30 -17.78 -14.16
C ALA A 149 -16.92 -17.38 -15.59
N GLY A 150 -16.35 -18.28 -16.39
CA GLY A 150 -16.00 -18.07 -17.81
C GLY A 150 -14.66 -17.36 -18.03
N TYR A 151 -13.74 -17.39 -17.06
CA TYR A 151 -12.42 -16.76 -17.15
C TYR A 151 -11.30 -17.80 -17.25
N GLU A 152 -10.22 -17.44 -17.96
CA GLU A 152 -9.03 -18.30 -18.11
C GLU A 152 -8.11 -18.23 -16.89
N SER A 153 -8.08 -17.10 -16.22
CA SER A 153 -7.19 -16.87 -15.07
C SER A 153 -7.80 -15.93 -14.02
N ARG A 154 -7.25 -15.97 -12.81
CA ARG A 154 -7.57 -14.97 -11.77
C ARG A 154 -7.30 -13.53 -12.25
N LYS A 155 -6.24 -13.30 -13.05
CA LYS A 155 -5.91 -11.97 -13.59
C LYS A 155 -7.02 -11.47 -14.54
N ASP A 156 -7.52 -12.32 -15.42
CA ASP A 156 -8.60 -11.95 -16.35
C ASP A 156 -9.92 -11.69 -15.62
N MET A 157 -10.24 -12.54 -14.64
CA MET A 157 -11.41 -12.36 -13.79
C MET A 157 -11.35 -11.03 -13.03
N LYS A 158 -10.21 -10.73 -12.40
CA LYS A 158 -9.97 -9.45 -11.70
C LYS A 158 -10.09 -8.25 -12.64
N ARG A 159 -9.51 -8.34 -13.84
CA ARG A 159 -9.59 -7.28 -14.85
C ARG A 159 -11.03 -6.98 -15.22
N ALA A 160 -11.82 -8.01 -15.51
CA ALA A 160 -13.22 -7.84 -15.87
C ALA A 160 -14.04 -7.19 -14.74
N MET A 161 -13.83 -7.62 -13.49
CA MET A 161 -14.51 -7.06 -12.33
C MET A 161 -14.09 -5.61 -12.04
N PHE A 162 -12.78 -5.32 -12.15
CA PHE A 162 -12.26 -3.96 -12.02
C PHE A 162 -12.86 -3.00 -13.06
N LEU A 163 -12.93 -3.41 -14.32
CA LEU A 163 -13.50 -2.56 -15.38
C LEU A 163 -14.97 -2.22 -15.14
N ARG A 164 -15.75 -3.15 -14.58
CA ARG A 164 -17.15 -2.91 -14.19
C ARG A 164 -17.25 -1.96 -12.99
N ALA A 165 -16.47 -2.23 -11.93
CA ALA A 165 -16.41 -1.34 -10.77
C ALA A 165 -15.97 0.09 -11.17
N LYS A 166 -14.95 0.20 -12.04
CA LYS A 166 -14.46 1.47 -12.55
C LYS A 166 -15.51 2.22 -13.39
N ALA A 167 -16.24 1.54 -14.26
CA ALA A 167 -17.30 2.16 -15.05
C ALA A 167 -18.40 2.75 -14.14
N LEU A 168 -18.78 2.04 -13.08
CA LEU A 168 -19.74 2.53 -12.07
C LEU A 168 -19.20 3.73 -11.28
N TYR A 169 -17.90 3.73 -10.96
CA TYR A 169 -17.22 4.86 -10.32
C TYR A 169 -17.23 6.09 -11.25
N ASP A 170 -16.80 5.94 -12.50
CA ASP A 170 -16.71 7.01 -13.48
C ASP A 170 -18.10 7.63 -13.79
N ALA A 171 -19.15 6.80 -13.77
CA ALA A 171 -20.54 7.21 -13.96
C ALA A 171 -21.18 7.86 -12.70
N ASN A 172 -20.44 7.99 -11.59
CA ASN A 172 -20.99 8.46 -10.29
C ASN A 172 -22.29 7.71 -9.89
N HIS A 173 -22.33 6.39 -10.17
CA HIS A 173 -23.51 5.56 -9.92
C HIS A 173 -23.84 5.46 -8.42
N GLU A 174 -22.80 5.38 -7.54
CA GLU A 174 -22.99 5.31 -6.10
C GLU A 174 -22.99 6.69 -5.46
N ARG A 175 -23.98 6.94 -4.60
CA ARG A 175 -24.18 8.22 -3.92
C ARG A 175 -23.83 8.20 -2.44
N SER A 176 -23.90 7.02 -1.82
CA SER A 176 -23.46 6.85 -0.45
C SER A 176 -21.95 6.98 -0.39
N LYS A 177 -21.46 8.02 0.28
CA LYS A 177 -20.02 8.22 0.45
C LYS A 177 -19.36 7.05 1.20
N ILE A 178 -20.07 6.43 2.14
CA ILE A 178 -19.55 5.26 2.86
C ILE A 178 -19.41 4.07 1.90
N ALA A 179 -20.44 3.74 1.12
CA ALA A 179 -20.36 2.68 0.13
C ALA A 179 -19.28 2.97 -0.95
N LEU A 180 -19.10 4.23 -1.32
CA LEU A 180 -18.05 4.66 -2.25
C LEU A 180 -16.66 4.46 -1.63
N ILE A 181 -16.42 4.82 -0.37
CA ILE A 181 -15.15 4.57 0.34
C ILE A 181 -14.85 3.08 0.39
N GLN A 182 -15.83 2.25 0.75
CA GLN A 182 -15.70 0.80 0.79
C GLN A 182 -15.29 0.24 -0.58
N ALA A 183 -16.01 0.62 -1.63
CA ALA A 183 -15.76 0.17 -3.00
C ALA A 183 -14.36 0.60 -3.49
N VAL A 184 -13.97 1.86 -3.28
CA VAL A 184 -12.69 2.41 -3.72
C VAL A 184 -11.51 1.75 -2.98
N LEU A 185 -11.63 1.46 -1.68
CA LEU A 185 -10.63 0.69 -0.95
C LEU A 185 -10.43 -0.70 -1.58
N LEU A 186 -11.51 -1.38 -1.95
CA LEU A 186 -11.45 -2.69 -2.58
C LEU A 186 -10.96 -2.62 -4.04
N MET A 187 -11.24 -1.54 -4.78
CA MET A 187 -10.66 -1.32 -6.11
C MET A 187 -9.13 -1.26 -6.10
N GLY A 188 -8.52 -0.92 -4.99
CA GLY A 188 -7.08 -0.98 -4.77
C GLY A 188 -6.48 -2.40 -4.79
N PHE A 189 -7.27 -3.47 -4.93
CA PHE A 189 -6.77 -4.83 -5.20
C PHE A 189 -6.39 -5.05 -6.67
N TRP A 190 -6.71 -4.10 -7.54
CA TRP A 190 -6.28 -4.12 -8.93
C TRP A 190 -4.96 -3.38 -9.11
N TYR A 191 -4.05 -4.02 -9.84
CA TYR A 191 -2.80 -3.45 -10.33
C TYR A 191 -2.42 -4.22 -11.59
N SER A 192 -2.38 -3.55 -12.75
CA SER A 192 -2.21 -4.21 -14.04
C SER A 192 -0.78 -4.19 -14.56
N ASP A 193 -0.12 -3.01 -14.48
CA ASP A 193 1.21 -2.79 -15.02
C ASP A 193 1.85 -1.53 -14.44
N THR A 194 3.09 -1.24 -14.87
CA THR A 194 3.84 -0.07 -14.43
C THR A 194 3.34 1.25 -15.00
N GLU A 195 2.61 1.20 -16.11
CA GLU A 195 2.05 2.38 -16.77
C GLU A 195 0.66 2.72 -16.24
N ASP A 196 0.05 1.83 -15.45
CA ASP A 196 -1.26 2.04 -14.86
C ASP A 196 -1.23 3.15 -13.82
N ARG A 197 -1.79 4.30 -14.19
CA ARG A 197 -1.95 5.46 -13.31
C ARG A 197 -2.98 5.23 -12.21
N LEU A 198 -3.78 4.18 -12.32
CA LEU A 198 -4.92 3.83 -11.46
C LEU A 198 -4.60 2.70 -10.48
N GLY A 199 -3.34 2.53 -10.12
CA GLY A 199 -2.89 1.50 -9.18
C GLY A 199 -3.35 1.74 -7.72
N PRO A 200 -2.98 0.82 -6.81
CA PRO A 200 -3.42 0.84 -5.40
C PRO A 200 -3.14 2.17 -4.67
N TRP A 201 -2.03 2.83 -4.99
CA TRP A 201 -1.68 4.14 -4.42
C TRP A 201 -2.70 5.23 -4.77
N HIS A 202 -3.17 5.25 -6.03
CA HIS A 202 -4.18 6.20 -6.49
C HIS A 202 -5.51 5.98 -5.76
N TRP A 203 -6.02 4.73 -5.78
CA TRP A 203 -7.30 4.42 -5.16
C TRP A 203 -7.30 4.65 -3.65
N ASN A 204 -6.20 4.31 -2.95
CA ASN A 204 -6.09 4.63 -1.53
C ASN A 204 -6.09 6.15 -1.28
N GLY A 205 -5.49 6.95 -2.17
CA GLY A 205 -5.54 8.41 -2.09
C GLY A 205 -6.95 8.98 -2.21
N ILE A 206 -7.76 8.43 -3.10
CA ILE A 206 -9.18 8.78 -3.21
C ILE A 206 -9.93 8.39 -1.93
N ALA A 207 -9.71 7.19 -1.41
CA ALA A 207 -10.34 6.74 -0.17
C ALA A 207 -9.99 7.66 1.02
N ILE A 208 -8.72 8.04 1.19
CA ILE A 208 -8.28 9.00 2.21
C ILE A 208 -9.00 10.33 2.06
N SER A 209 -9.06 10.89 0.85
CA SER A 209 -9.73 12.18 0.59
C SER A 209 -11.23 12.11 0.91
N LEU A 210 -11.89 11.01 0.56
CA LEU A 210 -13.30 10.78 0.89
C LEU A 210 -13.51 10.62 2.40
N CYS A 211 -12.64 9.85 3.09
CA CYS A 211 -12.68 9.70 4.54
C CYS A 211 -12.54 11.06 5.26
N GLN A 212 -11.60 11.88 4.82
CA GLN A 212 -11.42 13.23 5.38
C GLN A 212 -12.62 14.14 5.08
N THR A 213 -13.21 14.05 3.87
CA THR A 213 -14.41 14.81 3.51
C THR A 213 -15.60 14.47 4.41
N VAL A 214 -15.73 13.19 4.80
CA VAL A 214 -16.81 12.71 5.68
C VAL A 214 -16.45 12.89 7.17
N GLY A 215 -15.15 13.05 7.48
CA GLY A 215 -14.65 13.23 8.84
C GLY A 215 -14.34 11.94 9.58
N LEU A 216 -14.08 10.82 8.89
CA LEU A 216 -13.78 9.55 9.55
C LEU A 216 -12.46 9.54 10.32
N HIS A 217 -11.58 10.52 10.08
CA HIS A 217 -10.33 10.73 10.81
C HIS A 217 -10.52 11.44 12.16
N ARG A 218 -11.75 11.92 12.44
CA ARG A 218 -12.10 12.63 13.68
C ARG A 218 -13.18 11.89 14.41
N GLU A 219 -13.05 11.74 15.73
CA GLU A 219 -14.10 11.13 16.54
C GLU A 219 -15.26 12.12 16.70
N PRO A 220 -16.51 11.72 16.34
CA PRO A 220 -17.68 12.55 16.56
C PRO A 220 -17.95 12.75 18.04
N ASP A 221 -18.43 13.92 18.44
CA ASP A 221 -18.79 14.20 19.82
C ASP A 221 -19.82 13.19 20.36
N ALA A 222 -19.59 12.72 21.60
CA ALA A 222 -20.48 11.76 22.26
C ALA A 222 -21.92 12.26 22.45
N SER A 223 -22.12 13.60 22.42
CA SER A 223 -23.43 14.24 22.53
C SER A 223 -24.35 14.01 21.32
N LEU A 224 -23.80 13.55 20.19
CA LEU A 224 -24.55 13.23 18.96
C LEU A 224 -25.40 11.96 19.02
N ASN A 225 -25.58 11.36 20.20
CA ASN A 225 -26.26 10.07 20.37
C ASN A 225 -27.76 10.08 20.08
N HIS A 226 -28.41 11.21 19.82
CA HIS A 226 -29.86 11.27 19.75
C HIS A 226 -30.39 11.75 18.40
N SER A 227 -30.73 10.82 17.53
CA SER A 227 -31.71 10.94 16.43
C SER A 227 -31.25 11.36 15.03
N GLN A 228 -30.08 11.95 14.83
CA GLN A 228 -29.65 12.39 13.50
C GLN A 228 -28.54 11.54 12.86
N TYR A 229 -27.73 10.87 13.68
CA TYR A 229 -26.68 9.96 13.24
C TYR A 229 -27.07 8.52 13.61
N ARG A 230 -26.88 7.62 12.65
CA ARG A 230 -27.20 6.21 12.81
C ARG A 230 -26.42 5.56 13.95
N SER A 231 -26.88 4.41 14.36
CA SER A 231 -26.47 3.56 15.49
C SER A 231 -24.95 3.51 15.78
N SER A 232 -24.58 3.01 16.97
CA SER A 232 -23.20 2.67 17.35
C SER A 232 -22.46 1.82 16.29
N ILE A 233 -23.19 1.00 15.56
CA ILE A 233 -22.75 0.16 14.46
C ILE A 233 -22.05 0.97 13.35
N ASP A 234 -22.61 2.13 12.99
CA ASP A 234 -22.00 2.98 11.95
C ASP A 234 -20.67 3.58 12.42
N ARG A 235 -20.51 3.88 13.72
CA ARG A 235 -19.26 4.41 14.28
C ARG A 235 -18.12 3.40 14.25
N ASP A 236 -18.40 2.14 14.56
CA ASP A 236 -17.40 1.09 14.53
C ASP A 236 -16.94 0.83 13.08
N LEU A 237 -17.87 0.83 12.12
CA LEU A 237 -17.52 0.77 10.71
C LEU A 237 -16.66 1.97 10.27
N TRP A 238 -16.94 3.19 10.77
CA TRP A 238 -16.14 4.37 10.45
C TRP A 238 -14.70 4.27 10.94
N LYS A 239 -14.50 3.80 12.18
CA LYS A 239 -13.18 3.50 12.73
C LYS A 239 -12.43 2.53 11.81
N HIS A 240 -13.07 1.42 11.43
CA HIS A 240 -12.47 0.43 10.55
C HIS A 240 -12.09 1.03 9.18
N LEU A 241 -12.97 1.81 8.55
CA LEU A 241 -12.68 2.43 7.25
C LEU A 241 -11.46 3.37 7.30
N TRP A 242 -11.36 4.22 8.33
CA TRP A 242 -10.21 5.09 8.51
C TRP A 242 -8.92 4.29 8.73
N TRP A 243 -8.94 3.31 9.61
CA TRP A 243 -7.77 2.49 9.91
C TRP A 243 -7.39 1.52 8.78
N CYS A 244 -8.34 1.10 7.94
CA CYS A 244 -8.06 0.40 6.69
C CYS A 244 -7.32 1.30 5.68
N CYS A 245 -7.72 2.59 5.56
CA CYS A 245 -6.97 3.57 4.77
C CYS A 245 -5.54 3.72 5.28
N PHE A 246 -5.36 3.87 6.60
CA PHE A 246 -4.07 4.00 7.26
C PHE A 246 -3.17 2.77 7.06
N PHE A 247 -3.71 1.58 7.27
CA PHE A 247 -3.01 0.31 7.04
C PHE A 247 -2.48 0.23 5.60
N ARG A 248 -3.35 0.43 4.63
CA ARG A 248 -2.96 0.40 3.22
C ARG A 248 -1.96 1.51 2.86
N GLU A 249 -2.18 2.71 3.38
CA GLU A 249 -1.26 3.84 3.15
C GLU A 249 0.16 3.55 3.60
N THR A 250 0.30 3.02 4.81
CA THR A 250 1.60 2.71 5.40
C THR A 250 2.34 1.65 4.57
N TRP A 251 1.70 0.54 4.24
CA TRP A 251 2.33 -0.53 3.46
C TRP A 251 2.60 -0.14 2.02
N LEU A 252 1.72 0.60 1.38
CA LEU A 252 1.97 1.14 0.04
C LEU A 252 3.11 2.16 0.03
N SER A 253 3.28 2.94 1.10
CA SER A 253 4.41 3.86 1.27
C SER A 253 5.75 3.11 1.33
N VAL A 254 5.81 1.96 2.02
CA VAL A 254 6.98 1.07 1.99
C VAL A 254 7.29 0.62 0.56
N GLY A 255 6.28 0.07 -0.12
CA GLY A 255 6.45 -0.50 -1.46
C GLY A 255 6.81 0.52 -2.54
N MET A 256 6.23 1.71 -2.45
CA MET A 256 6.45 2.79 -3.43
C MET A 256 7.61 3.72 -3.07
N GLY A 257 8.17 3.62 -1.86
CA GLY A 257 9.21 4.53 -1.38
C GLY A 257 8.74 5.99 -1.32
N ARG A 258 7.46 6.22 -1.01
CA ARG A 258 6.83 7.55 -1.00
C ARG A 258 6.47 7.97 0.42
N PRO A 259 6.52 9.27 0.75
CA PRO A 259 6.02 9.77 2.02
C PRO A 259 4.54 9.43 2.19
N MET A 260 4.13 9.14 3.42
CA MET A 260 2.73 8.89 3.76
C MET A 260 1.91 10.18 3.62
N ARG A 261 0.64 10.04 3.20
CA ARG A 261 -0.34 11.14 3.13
C ARG A 261 -1.14 11.27 4.43
N ILE A 262 -1.15 10.24 5.27
CA ILE A 262 -1.79 10.26 6.59
C ILE A 262 -0.74 10.55 7.65
N ASP A 263 -1.00 11.61 8.45
CA ASP A 263 -0.31 11.86 9.71
C ASP A 263 -1.32 11.64 10.84
N LEU A 264 -1.02 10.71 11.75
CA LEU A 264 -1.88 10.41 12.89
C LEU A 264 -1.99 11.56 13.90
N ALA A 265 -1.08 12.54 13.85
CA ALA A 265 -1.20 13.76 14.64
C ALA A 265 -2.42 14.61 14.25
N HIS A 266 -2.95 14.40 13.05
CA HIS A 266 -4.14 15.10 12.55
C HIS A 266 -5.44 14.27 12.68
N ALA A 267 -5.38 13.12 13.35
CA ALA A 267 -6.50 12.20 13.52
C ALA A 267 -6.66 11.85 15.02
N ASP A 268 -7.89 11.81 15.50
CA ASP A 268 -8.21 11.40 16.87
C ASP A 268 -9.19 10.20 16.91
N THR A 269 -9.55 9.65 15.75
CA THR A 269 -10.35 8.42 15.65
C THR A 269 -9.59 7.26 16.30
N PRO A 270 -10.11 6.67 17.37
CA PRO A 270 -9.43 5.60 18.10
C PRO A 270 -9.25 4.36 17.21
N LYS A 271 -8.16 3.62 17.48
CA LYS A 271 -7.96 2.31 16.86
C LYS A 271 -9.14 1.39 17.19
N PRO A 272 -9.71 0.66 16.21
CA PRO A 272 -10.78 -0.30 16.47
C PRO A 272 -10.26 -1.41 17.38
N ASP A 273 -10.97 -1.68 18.46
CA ASP A 273 -10.73 -2.78 19.37
C ASP A 273 -11.51 -4.05 18.93
N ALA A 274 -11.32 -5.15 19.64
CA ALA A 274 -12.01 -6.41 19.37
C ALA A 274 -13.55 -6.25 19.42
N LYS A 275 -14.06 -5.41 20.34
CA LYS A 275 -15.51 -5.15 20.46
C LYS A 275 -16.06 -4.40 19.25
N ALA A 276 -15.32 -3.41 18.73
CA ALA A 276 -15.69 -2.71 17.49
C ALA A 276 -15.69 -3.67 16.30
N SER A 277 -14.75 -4.62 16.25
CA SER A 277 -14.72 -5.66 15.22
C SER A 277 -15.88 -6.64 15.37
N GLU A 278 -16.18 -7.10 16.57
CA GLU A 278 -17.34 -7.96 16.87
C GLU A 278 -18.67 -7.33 16.43
N SER A 279 -18.82 -6.01 16.62
CA SER A 279 -20.04 -5.29 16.26
C SER A 279 -20.38 -5.41 14.77
N LEU A 280 -19.39 -5.54 13.89
CA LEU A 280 -19.60 -5.74 12.44
C LEU A 280 -20.30 -7.05 12.11
N TYR A 281 -20.21 -8.04 13.01
CA TYR A 281 -20.78 -9.39 12.87
C TYR A 281 -22.06 -9.59 13.69
N SER A 282 -22.57 -8.54 14.35
CA SER A 282 -23.81 -8.60 15.12
C SER A 282 -25.00 -9.03 14.23
N GLU A 283 -25.97 -9.76 14.80
CA GLU A 283 -27.19 -10.17 14.09
C GLU A 283 -27.02 -11.17 12.93
N LEU A 284 -25.88 -11.87 12.82
CA LEU A 284 -25.73 -12.95 11.85
C LEU A 284 -26.57 -14.16 12.22
N THR A 285 -27.27 -14.74 11.24
CA THR A 285 -27.92 -16.04 11.39
C THR A 285 -26.87 -17.15 11.44
N GLU A 286 -27.22 -18.28 12.06
CA GLU A 286 -26.33 -19.45 12.14
C GLU A 286 -25.95 -19.97 10.74
N SER A 287 -26.88 -19.91 9.79
CA SER A 287 -26.63 -20.29 8.38
C SER A 287 -25.57 -19.38 7.74
N GLN A 288 -25.64 -18.07 7.96
CA GLN A 288 -24.67 -17.10 7.46
C GLN A 288 -23.29 -17.30 8.09
N ARG A 289 -23.24 -17.53 9.42
CA ARG A 289 -21.98 -17.83 10.12
C ARG A 289 -21.29 -19.04 9.50
N ARG A 290 -21.97 -20.18 9.39
CA ARG A 290 -21.40 -21.41 8.84
C ARG A 290 -20.96 -21.28 7.39
N ARG A 291 -21.65 -20.46 6.61
CA ARG A 291 -21.38 -20.35 5.17
C ARG A 291 -20.25 -19.37 4.85
N TYR A 292 -20.21 -18.23 5.53
CA TYR A 292 -19.37 -17.12 5.10
C TYR A 292 -18.27 -16.75 6.08
N ILE A 293 -18.36 -17.18 7.34
CA ILE A 293 -17.46 -16.73 8.38
C ILE A 293 -16.52 -17.88 8.78
N SER A 294 -15.27 -17.56 9.07
CA SER A 294 -14.28 -18.47 9.64
C SER A 294 -14.77 -19.04 10.98
N GLU A 295 -14.26 -20.19 11.39
CA GLU A 295 -14.62 -20.84 12.65
C GLU A 295 -14.17 -20.04 13.87
N ASP A 296 -13.13 -19.20 13.73
CA ASP A 296 -12.53 -18.43 14.83
C ASP A 296 -12.42 -16.93 14.51
N PRO A 297 -13.53 -16.21 14.37
CA PRO A 297 -13.52 -14.78 14.05
C PRO A 297 -12.93 -13.91 15.17
N GLU A 298 -13.07 -14.30 16.43
CA GLU A 298 -12.61 -13.53 17.58
C GLU A 298 -11.09 -13.39 17.59
N ASN A 299 -10.37 -14.47 17.30
CA ASN A 299 -8.91 -14.43 17.17
C ASN A 299 -8.45 -13.67 15.93
N LEU A 300 -9.25 -13.63 14.86
CA LEU A 300 -8.99 -12.76 13.70
C LEU A 300 -9.14 -11.27 14.07
N PHE A 301 -10.07 -10.91 14.96
CA PHE A 301 -10.20 -9.52 15.44
C PHE A 301 -8.98 -9.09 16.27
N LEU A 302 -8.50 -9.97 17.16
CA LEU A 302 -7.27 -9.72 17.92
C LEU A 302 -6.06 -9.58 17.00
N LEU A 303 -5.97 -10.42 15.99
CA LEU A 303 -4.88 -10.37 15.01
C LEU A 303 -4.88 -9.07 14.20
N TRP A 304 -6.07 -8.57 13.83
CA TRP A 304 -6.21 -7.27 13.17
C TRP A 304 -5.77 -6.10 14.07
N ASP A 305 -6.14 -6.11 15.34
CA ASP A 305 -5.72 -5.10 16.31
C ASP A 305 -4.19 -5.06 16.48
N GLU A 306 -3.55 -6.22 16.58
CA GLU A 306 -2.08 -6.34 16.65
C GLU A 306 -1.42 -5.90 15.34
N LEU A 307 -2.00 -6.22 14.19
CA LEU A 307 -1.51 -5.78 12.88
C LEU A 307 -1.56 -4.25 12.72
N LEU A 308 -2.59 -3.61 13.22
CA LEU A 308 -2.68 -2.15 13.26
C LEU A 308 -1.62 -1.54 14.19
N SER A 309 -1.32 -2.18 15.31
CA SER A 309 -0.26 -1.74 16.23
C SER A 309 1.12 -1.81 15.57
N VAL A 310 1.45 -2.93 14.94
CA VAL A 310 2.69 -3.09 14.14
C VAL A 310 2.74 -2.05 13.00
N THR A 311 1.63 -1.80 12.32
CA THR A 311 1.54 -0.80 11.25
C THR A 311 1.75 0.62 11.78
N SER A 312 1.28 0.93 12.97
CA SER A 312 1.48 2.23 13.62
C SER A 312 2.96 2.46 13.96
N ILE A 313 3.66 1.43 14.41
CA ILE A 313 5.11 1.48 14.63
C ILE A 313 5.84 1.66 13.30
N LEU A 314 5.45 0.91 12.26
CA LEU A 314 6.01 1.05 10.91
C LEU A 314 5.84 2.48 10.37
N SER A 315 4.70 3.11 10.59
CA SER A 315 4.46 4.50 10.16
C SER A 315 5.42 5.48 10.83
N ARG A 316 5.73 5.30 12.13
CA ARG A 316 6.73 6.08 12.86
C ARG A 316 8.14 5.88 12.30
N ILE A 317 8.50 4.64 11.95
CA ILE A 317 9.78 4.32 11.29
C ILE A 317 9.88 5.05 9.94
N LEU A 318 8.83 5.00 9.13
CA LEU A 318 8.79 5.61 7.81
C LEU A 318 8.82 7.15 7.88
N SER A 319 8.16 7.76 8.85
CA SER A 319 8.15 9.22 9.01
C SER A 319 9.57 9.76 9.20
N VAL A 320 10.44 9.06 9.93
CA VAL A 320 11.85 9.41 10.09
C VAL A 320 12.66 9.08 8.81
N GLN A 321 12.43 7.92 8.20
CA GLN A 321 13.20 7.50 7.01
C GLN A 321 12.90 8.35 5.77
N HIS A 322 11.72 8.92 5.66
CA HIS A 322 11.29 9.75 4.54
C HIS A 322 11.55 11.25 4.71
N LEU A 323 12.16 11.67 5.83
CA LEU A 323 12.56 13.07 5.99
C LEU A 323 13.48 13.52 4.86
N ALA A 324 13.27 14.74 4.36
CA ALA A 324 14.09 15.34 3.30
C ALA A 324 15.56 15.51 3.76
N LYS A 325 15.76 15.91 5.01
CA LYS A 325 17.06 15.88 5.69
C LYS A 325 17.12 14.60 6.52
N ARG A 326 17.89 13.63 6.08
CA ARG A 326 18.04 12.36 6.80
C ARG A 326 18.74 12.57 8.12
N THR A 327 18.01 12.38 9.18
CA THR A 327 18.55 12.13 10.53
C THR A 327 18.42 10.62 10.78
N LEU A 328 19.51 9.96 11.12
CA LEU A 328 19.43 8.59 11.60
C LEU A 328 18.82 8.62 13.00
N SER A 329 17.93 7.68 13.27
CA SER A 329 17.41 7.44 14.62
C SER A 329 18.56 7.12 15.56
N THR A 330 18.45 7.52 16.82
CA THR A 330 19.45 7.18 17.83
C THR A 330 19.40 5.67 18.15
N HIS A 331 20.47 5.13 18.73
CA HIS A 331 20.49 3.72 19.16
C HIS A 331 19.35 3.43 20.17
N SER A 332 19.03 4.40 21.05
CA SER A 332 17.92 4.29 22.00
C SER A 332 16.59 4.16 21.29
N ASP A 333 16.30 5.08 20.33
CA ASP A 333 15.02 5.07 19.61
C ASP A 333 14.78 3.74 18.88
N VAL A 334 15.85 3.19 18.25
CA VAL A 334 15.77 1.89 17.57
C VAL A 334 15.50 0.75 18.54
N ASN A 335 16.18 0.73 19.70
CA ASN A 335 15.98 -0.30 20.71
C ASN A 335 14.59 -0.22 21.36
N ASP A 336 14.05 1.00 21.52
CA ASP A 336 12.71 1.22 22.07
C ASP A 336 11.62 0.77 21.09
N LEU A 337 11.74 1.12 19.82
CA LEU A 337 10.84 0.64 18.76
C LEU A 337 10.90 -0.88 18.60
N GLU A 338 12.09 -1.49 18.67
CA GLU A 338 12.22 -2.95 18.64
C GLU A 338 11.53 -3.60 19.84
N ARG A 339 11.68 -3.03 21.03
CA ARG A 339 11.05 -3.57 22.26
C ARG A 339 9.53 -3.51 22.16
N GLU A 340 9.00 -2.39 21.66
CA GLU A 340 7.57 -2.21 21.42
C GLU A 340 7.05 -3.24 20.42
N LEU A 341 7.70 -3.38 19.25
CA LEU A 341 7.34 -4.38 18.24
C LEU A 341 7.31 -5.81 18.81
N ARG A 342 8.35 -6.21 19.54
CA ARG A 342 8.43 -7.56 20.14
C ARG A 342 7.38 -7.79 21.22
N GLY A 343 6.89 -6.72 21.86
CA GLY A 343 5.74 -6.80 22.78
C GLY A 343 4.50 -7.33 22.10
N HIS A 344 4.18 -6.81 20.91
CA HIS A 344 3.01 -7.23 20.11
C HIS A 344 3.14 -8.67 19.59
N HIS A 345 4.33 -9.14 19.27
CA HIS A 345 4.53 -10.51 18.81
C HIS A 345 4.26 -11.58 19.89
N LYS A 346 4.53 -11.29 21.16
CA LYS A 346 4.34 -12.25 22.27
C LYS A 346 2.88 -12.66 22.44
N HIS A 347 1.92 -11.81 22.11
CA HIS A 347 0.51 -12.14 22.20
C HIS A 347 0.09 -13.24 21.22
N LEU A 348 0.82 -13.41 20.11
CA LEU A 348 0.54 -14.44 19.11
C LEU A 348 0.93 -15.86 19.53
N ASP A 349 1.89 -16.02 20.44
CA ASP A 349 2.31 -17.35 20.88
C ASP A 349 1.15 -18.12 21.54
N CYS A 350 0.30 -17.39 22.25
CA CYS A 350 -0.91 -17.96 22.84
C CYS A 350 -1.97 -18.34 21.79
N LEU A 351 -2.10 -17.55 20.72
CA LEU A 351 -3.01 -17.83 19.61
C LEU A 351 -2.54 -19.03 18.80
N ARG A 352 -1.23 -19.12 18.50
CA ARG A 352 -0.64 -20.22 17.74
C ARG A 352 -0.87 -21.58 18.39
N ALA A 353 -0.79 -21.67 19.71
CA ALA A 353 -1.02 -22.91 20.43
C ALA A 353 -2.48 -23.43 20.37
N ARG A 354 -3.41 -22.58 19.96
CA ARG A 354 -4.85 -22.86 19.90
C ARG A 354 -5.43 -22.86 18.49
N ALA A 355 -4.68 -22.38 17.51
CA ALA A 355 -5.18 -22.23 16.14
C ALA A 355 -5.42 -23.59 15.49
N THR A 356 -6.68 -23.95 15.30
CA THR A 356 -7.13 -25.13 14.54
C THR A 356 -7.74 -24.73 13.20
N ASP A 357 -8.20 -23.48 13.07
CA ASP A 357 -8.79 -22.93 11.85
C ASP A 357 -7.69 -22.61 10.81
N PRO A 358 -7.76 -23.20 9.59
CA PRO A 358 -6.82 -22.90 8.52
C PRO A 358 -6.81 -21.41 8.09
N VAL A 359 -7.96 -20.73 8.19
CA VAL A 359 -8.07 -19.29 7.86
C VAL A 359 -7.30 -18.46 8.88
N LEU A 360 -7.48 -18.73 10.17
CA LEU A 360 -6.70 -18.07 11.23
C LEU A 360 -5.20 -18.34 11.05
N THR A 361 -4.81 -19.60 10.80
CA THR A 361 -3.41 -19.99 10.56
C THR A 361 -2.79 -19.21 9.41
N LEU A 362 -3.48 -19.08 8.29
CA LEU A 362 -3.03 -18.28 7.14
C LEU A 362 -2.81 -16.81 7.54
N HIS A 363 -3.75 -16.20 8.25
CA HIS A 363 -3.63 -14.79 8.65
C HIS A 363 -2.55 -14.59 9.71
N MET A 364 -2.27 -15.56 10.56
CA MET A 364 -1.11 -15.54 11.46
C MET A 364 0.20 -15.53 10.70
N HIS A 365 0.36 -16.38 9.68
CA HIS A 365 1.53 -16.34 8.80
C HIS A 365 1.68 -14.99 8.10
N HIS A 366 0.60 -14.41 7.60
CA HIS A 366 0.65 -13.06 7.02
C HIS A 366 1.10 -12.01 8.04
N PHE A 367 0.59 -12.06 9.27
CA PHE A 367 1.03 -11.17 10.34
C PHE A 367 2.53 -11.29 10.60
N GLU A 368 3.06 -12.50 10.69
CA GLU A 368 4.48 -12.74 10.90
C GLU A 368 5.34 -12.15 9.77
N LEU A 369 4.90 -12.31 8.51
CA LEU A 369 5.59 -11.70 7.37
C LEU A 369 5.60 -10.15 7.47
N PHE A 370 4.51 -9.53 7.91
CA PHE A 370 4.45 -8.09 8.15
C PHE A 370 5.32 -7.66 9.32
N PHE A 371 5.32 -8.42 10.40
CA PHE A 371 6.13 -8.16 11.59
C PHE A 371 7.63 -8.21 11.28
N GLU A 372 8.11 -9.29 10.66
CA GLU A 372 9.53 -9.46 10.32
C GLU A 372 9.97 -8.41 9.27
N SER A 373 9.11 -8.09 8.31
CA SER A 373 9.33 -7.01 7.35
C SER A 373 9.52 -5.65 8.04
N THR A 374 8.72 -5.38 9.09
CA THR A 374 8.82 -4.14 9.89
C THR A 374 10.13 -4.08 10.65
N LEU A 375 10.57 -5.20 11.28
CA LEU A 375 11.87 -5.28 11.96
C LEU A 375 13.02 -5.03 10.98
N ILE A 376 13.02 -5.67 9.82
CA ILE A 376 14.07 -5.45 8.82
C ILE A 376 14.06 -3.99 8.34
N THR A 377 12.89 -3.41 8.14
CA THR A 377 12.76 -2.00 7.72
C THR A 377 13.33 -1.05 8.77
N LEU A 378 13.14 -1.33 10.07
CA LEU A 378 13.77 -0.59 11.17
C LEU A 378 15.30 -0.69 11.13
N PHE A 379 15.84 -1.88 10.91
CA PHE A 379 17.28 -2.14 10.95
C PHE A 379 18.02 -1.79 9.66
N ARG A 380 17.33 -1.77 8.51
CA ARG A 380 17.89 -1.60 7.16
C ARG A 380 18.86 -0.41 7.00
N PRO A 381 18.59 0.80 7.51
CA PRO A 381 19.50 1.93 7.37
C PRO A 381 20.89 1.65 7.96
N PHE A 382 20.93 0.94 9.08
CA PHE A 382 22.16 0.62 9.80
C PHE A 382 22.92 -0.56 9.17
N VAL A 383 22.20 -1.57 8.66
CA VAL A 383 22.80 -2.68 7.90
C VAL A 383 23.47 -2.14 6.64
N LEU A 384 22.84 -1.24 5.92
CA LEU A 384 23.42 -0.62 4.71
C LEU A 384 24.64 0.26 5.05
N GLN A 385 24.63 0.93 6.19
CA GLN A 385 25.75 1.73 6.66
C GLN A 385 26.96 0.86 7.05
N SER A 386 26.73 -0.31 7.68
CA SER A 386 27.82 -1.23 8.06
C SER A 386 28.54 -1.83 6.85
N LEU A 387 27.87 -1.88 5.69
CA LEU A 387 28.40 -2.44 4.44
C LEU A 387 29.13 -1.41 3.59
N GLY A 388 28.83 -0.10 3.75
CA GLY A 388 29.64 0.99 3.19
C GLY A 388 30.93 1.15 3.98
N ASN A 389 31.98 1.74 3.38
CA ASN A 389 33.29 1.99 4.02
C ASN A 389 33.26 2.83 5.33
N GLN A 390 32.06 3.10 5.87
CA GLN A 390 31.87 3.83 7.11
C GLN A 390 32.11 3.00 8.39
N ARG A 391 32.52 1.70 8.26
CA ARG A 391 33.09 0.96 9.42
C ARG A 391 34.29 1.68 10.05
N ALA A 392 34.97 2.52 9.25
CA ALA A 392 36.09 3.33 9.73
C ALA A 392 35.66 4.58 10.55
N VAL A 393 34.38 4.95 10.58
CA VAL A 393 33.89 6.17 11.23
C VAL A 393 33.24 5.91 12.59
N ALA A 394 32.91 4.67 12.94
CA ALA A 394 32.50 4.35 14.32
C ALA A 394 33.76 4.34 15.20
N HIS A 395 34.04 5.48 15.85
CA HIS A 395 35.24 5.70 16.66
C HIS A 395 35.24 4.93 17.99
N ASP A 396 34.14 4.29 18.39
CA ASP A 396 34.03 3.52 19.62
C ASP A 396 33.64 2.04 19.39
N LYS A 397 34.10 1.19 20.28
CA LYS A 397 33.79 -0.26 20.25
C LYS A 397 32.32 -0.55 20.53
N GLU A 398 31.63 0.31 21.27
CA GLU A 398 30.23 0.14 21.64
C GLU A 398 29.33 0.28 20.42
N SER A 399 29.49 1.35 19.64
CA SER A 399 28.75 1.54 18.37
C SER A 399 29.04 0.42 17.37
N GLN A 400 30.29 -0.08 17.29
CA GLN A 400 30.59 -1.23 16.42
C GLN A 400 29.87 -2.51 16.86
N ASN A 401 29.86 -2.81 18.17
CA ASN A 401 29.14 -3.95 18.71
C ASN A 401 27.62 -3.84 18.49
N TRP A 402 27.08 -2.65 18.66
CA TRP A 402 25.67 -2.40 18.41
C TRP A 402 25.31 -2.63 16.93
N LEU A 403 26.08 -2.12 15.97
CA LEU A 403 25.89 -2.37 14.53
C LEU A 403 25.94 -3.84 14.18
N LEU A 404 26.89 -4.60 14.75
CA LEU A 404 26.95 -6.05 14.57
C LEU A 404 25.71 -6.76 15.15
N SER A 405 25.18 -6.26 16.27
CA SER A 405 23.94 -6.77 16.86
C SER A 405 22.75 -6.53 15.92
N ILE A 406 22.63 -5.33 15.34
CA ILE A 406 21.59 -4.98 14.38
C ILE A 406 21.65 -5.85 13.12
N GLU A 407 22.85 -6.08 12.57
CA GLU A 407 23.05 -6.97 11.41
C GLU A 407 22.57 -8.41 11.72
N ARG A 408 22.88 -8.93 12.92
CA ARG A 408 22.41 -10.26 13.36
C ARG A 408 20.88 -10.28 13.50
N LYS A 409 20.28 -9.25 14.09
CA LYS A 409 18.82 -9.15 14.27
C LYS A 409 18.09 -9.07 12.91
N ALA A 410 18.58 -8.27 11.97
CA ALA A 410 18.03 -8.19 10.61
C ALA A 410 18.15 -9.54 9.87
N THR A 411 19.29 -10.23 10.05
CA THR A 411 19.50 -11.56 9.50
C THR A 411 18.54 -12.59 10.09
N ALA A 412 18.32 -12.55 11.42
CA ALA A 412 17.38 -13.44 12.09
C ALA A 412 15.95 -13.20 11.61
N ALA A 413 15.52 -11.95 11.48
CA ALA A 413 14.22 -11.59 10.94
C ALA A 413 14.02 -12.12 9.51
N ALA A 414 15.02 -11.97 8.64
CA ALA A 414 14.98 -12.53 7.29
C ALA A 414 14.94 -14.06 7.27
N MET A 415 15.58 -14.73 8.26
CA MET A 415 15.48 -16.18 8.41
C MET A 415 14.09 -16.62 8.85
N ASN A 416 13.50 -15.92 9.80
CA ASN A 416 12.13 -16.19 10.26
C ASN A 416 11.13 -16.05 9.11
N THR A 417 11.28 -15.03 8.26
CA THR A 417 10.49 -14.93 7.03
C THR A 417 10.58 -16.21 6.18
N ASN A 418 11.79 -16.77 5.97
CA ASN A 418 11.94 -18.01 5.22
C ASN A 418 11.28 -19.21 5.92
N ASN A 419 11.30 -19.28 7.24
CA ASN A 419 10.62 -20.33 7.99
C ASN A 419 9.11 -20.26 7.80
N VAL A 420 8.52 -19.06 7.95
CA VAL A 420 7.09 -18.82 7.70
C VAL A 420 6.71 -19.20 6.27
N LEU A 421 7.52 -18.82 5.27
CA LEU A 421 7.27 -19.21 3.88
C LEU A 421 7.35 -20.73 3.69
N GLY A 422 8.27 -21.40 4.39
CA GLY A 422 8.39 -22.86 4.42
C GLY A 422 7.12 -23.52 4.98
N ASP A 423 6.61 -23.02 6.11
CA ASP A 423 5.38 -23.52 6.71
C ASP A 423 4.16 -23.30 5.78
N MET A 424 4.07 -22.13 5.14
CA MET A 424 3.01 -21.86 4.16
C MET A 424 3.08 -22.75 2.91
N ILE A 425 4.29 -23.11 2.45
CA ILE A 425 4.49 -24.05 1.35
C ILE A 425 4.00 -25.45 1.76
N MET A 426 4.38 -25.91 2.95
CA MET A 426 3.99 -27.24 3.45
C MET A 426 2.49 -27.37 3.70
N ALA A 427 1.82 -26.25 4.00
CA ALA A 427 0.37 -26.16 4.19
C ALA A 427 -0.41 -25.84 2.92
N ASP A 428 0.23 -25.70 1.74
CA ASP A 428 -0.36 -25.30 0.46
C ASP A 428 -1.12 -23.96 0.50
N MET A 429 -0.61 -23.00 1.30
CA MET A 429 -1.24 -21.71 1.55
C MET A 429 -0.70 -20.57 0.68
N ILE A 430 0.35 -20.78 -0.11
CA ILE A 430 1.01 -19.72 -0.88
C ILE A 430 0.04 -19.07 -1.90
N CYS A 431 -0.82 -19.87 -2.53
CA CYS A 431 -1.82 -19.38 -3.48
C CYS A 431 -2.89 -18.47 -2.85
N LEU A 432 -3.00 -18.45 -1.51
CA LEU A 432 -3.88 -17.62 -0.70
C LEU A 432 -3.16 -16.38 -0.10
N SER A 433 -1.91 -16.11 -0.53
CA SER A 433 -1.17 -14.93 -0.09
C SER A 433 -1.86 -13.63 -0.53
N GLN A 434 -1.79 -12.63 0.33
CA GLN A 434 -2.33 -11.29 0.05
C GLN A 434 -1.38 -10.48 -0.84
N SER A 435 -1.93 -9.51 -1.61
CA SER A 435 -1.15 -8.67 -2.52
C SER A 435 -0.04 -7.87 -1.81
N LEU A 436 -0.27 -7.41 -0.58
CA LEU A 436 0.71 -6.66 0.21
C LEU A 436 1.91 -7.50 0.67
N ILE A 437 1.81 -8.83 0.63
CA ILE A 437 2.95 -9.73 0.92
C ILE A 437 4.09 -9.51 -0.09
N CYS A 438 3.76 -9.15 -1.35
CA CYS A 438 4.79 -8.75 -2.30
C CYS A 438 5.67 -7.61 -1.75
N ILE A 439 5.08 -6.65 -1.05
CA ILE A 439 5.80 -5.53 -0.43
C ILE A 439 6.57 -6.01 0.81
N ALA A 440 5.92 -6.81 1.66
CA ALA A 440 6.52 -7.32 2.89
C ALA A 440 7.75 -8.23 2.65
N LEU A 441 7.84 -8.90 1.51
CA LEU A 441 8.99 -9.74 1.15
C LEU A 441 10.22 -8.93 0.70
N VAL A 442 10.06 -7.68 0.27
CA VAL A 442 11.17 -6.89 -0.29
C VAL A 442 12.35 -6.73 0.68
N PRO A 443 12.16 -6.37 1.96
CA PRO A 443 13.27 -6.24 2.90
C PRO A 443 14.03 -7.56 3.11
N THR A 444 13.34 -8.68 3.19
CA THR A 444 13.95 -10.03 3.32
C THR A 444 14.76 -10.39 2.08
N LEU A 445 14.20 -10.18 0.88
CA LEU A 445 14.92 -10.40 -0.38
C LEU A 445 16.20 -9.55 -0.46
N GLN A 446 16.15 -8.30 0.03
CA GLN A 446 17.34 -7.43 0.09
C GLN A 446 18.42 -8.00 1.02
N ILE A 447 18.07 -8.46 2.22
CA ILE A 447 19.05 -9.05 3.17
C ILE A 447 19.70 -10.32 2.56
N HIS A 448 18.91 -11.20 1.95
CA HIS A 448 19.46 -12.41 1.33
C HIS A 448 20.30 -12.10 0.08
N LEU A 449 19.92 -11.11 -0.70
CA LEU A 449 20.73 -10.60 -1.82
C LEU A 449 22.09 -10.08 -1.32
N LEU A 450 22.12 -9.32 -0.21
CA LEU A 450 23.35 -8.84 0.40
C LEU A 450 24.24 -10.02 0.87
N HIS A 451 23.65 -11.04 1.50
CA HIS A 451 24.39 -12.24 1.90
C HIS A 451 24.94 -13.02 0.69
N SER A 452 24.21 -13.04 -0.44
CA SER A 452 24.69 -13.68 -1.67
C SER A 452 25.92 -12.97 -2.30
N MET A 453 26.21 -11.74 -1.88
CA MET A 453 27.40 -10.99 -2.30
C MET A 453 28.60 -11.18 -1.35
N SER A 454 28.44 -11.91 -0.25
CA SER A 454 29.49 -12.08 0.74
C SER A 454 30.74 -12.74 0.15
N PRO A 455 31.96 -12.29 0.50
CA PRO A 455 33.21 -12.95 0.12
C PRO A 455 33.39 -14.30 0.84
N ARG A 456 32.69 -14.54 1.97
CA ARG A 456 32.72 -15.79 2.70
C ARG A 456 31.88 -16.84 1.98
N LYS A 457 32.53 -17.90 1.43
CA LYS A 457 31.89 -18.93 0.59
C LYS A 457 30.63 -19.55 1.21
N LEU A 458 30.63 -19.86 2.52
CA LEU A 458 29.46 -20.44 3.19
C LEU A 458 28.29 -19.42 3.33
N VAL A 459 28.58 -18.16 3.69
CA VAL A 459 27.59 -17.10 3.80
C VAL A 459 26.96 -16.82 2.44
N HIS A 460 27.79 -16.78 1.39
CA HIS A 460 27.33 -16.65 0.01
C HIS A 460 26.36 -17.76 -0.38
N ARG A 461 26.74 -19.03 -0.22
CA ARG A 461 25.89 -20.18 -0.58
C ARG A 461 24.58 -20.17 0.18
N LEU A 462 24.63 -19.89 1.48
CA LEU A 462 23.44 -19.79 2.31
C LEU A 462 22.54 -18.62 1.90
N GLY A 463 23.13 -17.47 1.58
CA GLY A 463 22.40 -16.32 1.04
C GLY A 463 21.69 -16.63 -0.28
N CYS A 464 22.37 -17.31 -1.21
CA CYS A 464 21.77 -17.77 -2.47
C CYS A 464 20.59 -18.72 -2.22
N HIS A 465 20.77 -19.75 -1.38
CA HIS A 465 19.71 -20.72 -1.08
C HIS A 465 18.47 -20.07 -0.47
N ARG A 466 18.66 -19.16 0.49
CA ARG A 466 17.54 -18.44 1.12
C ARG A 466 16.83 -17.50 0.15
N LEU A 467 17.59 -16.82 -0.70
CA LEU A 467 17.04 -15.99 -1.78
C LEU A 467 16.23 -16.86 -2.76
N ASP A 468 16.71 -18.06 -3.11
CA ASP A 468 16.00 -18.98 -4.00
C ASP A 468 14.63 -19.39 -3.45
N LEU A 469 14.54 -19.68 -2.13
CA LEU A 469 13.26 -19.99 -1.50
C LEU A 469 12.26 -18.82 -1.62
N CYS A 470 12.68 -17.60 -1.28
CA CYS A 470 11.81 -16.43 -1.45
C CYS A 470 11.42 -16.23 -2.91
N MET A 471 12.35 -16.45 -3.86
CA MET A 471 12.08 -16.30 -5.29
C MET A 471 11.12 -17.37 -5.82
N MET A 472 11.13 -18.61 -5.30
CA MET A 472 10.11 -19.63 -5.63
C MET A 472 8.72 -19.15 -5.23
N VAL A 473 8.55 -18.62 -4.02
CA VAL A 473 7.29 -18.04 -3.57
C VAL A 473 6.86 -16.87 -4.46
N VAL A 474 7.78 -15.95 -4.78
CA VAL A 474 7.48 -14.84 -5.71
C VAL A 474 7.04 -15.34 -7.08
N GLN A 475 7.63 -16.44 -7.60
CA GLN A 475 7.20 -17.05 -8.87
C GLN A 475 5.78 -17.63 -8.78
N GLU A 476 5.40 -18.23 -7.66
CA GLU A 476 4.06 -18.77 -7.47
C GLU A 476 3.01 -17.64 -7.42
N ILE A 477 3.22 -16.63 -6.58
CA ILE A 477 2.26 -15.54 -6.40
C ILE A 477 2.18 -14.58 -7.60
N LYS A 478 3.16 -14.60 -8.54
CA LYS A 478 3.10 -13.77 -9.76
C LYS A 478 1.98 -14.18 -10.71
N VAL A 479 1.47 -15.41 -10.59
CA VAL A 479 0.30 -15.87 -11.35
C VAL A 479 -0.92 -14.98 -11.05
N THR A 480 -1.03 -14.51 -9.80
CA THR A 480 -2.15 -13.68 -9.33
C THR A 480 -1.81 -12.19 -9.31
N TYR A 481 -0.56 -11.82 -8.97
CA TYR A 481 -0.18 -10.45 -8.68
C TYR A 481 0.89 -9.91 -9.63
N PHE A 482 0.61 -8.77 -10.25
CA PHE A 482 1.57 -8.06 -11.09
C PHE A 482 2.78 -7.53 -10.28
N GLY A 483 2.57 -7.11 -9.04
CA GLY A 483 3.67 -6.70 -8.14
C GLY A 483 4.74 -7.78 -7.95
N ALA A 484 4.34 -9.05 -7.86
CA ALA A 484 5.27 -10.17 -7.78
C ALA A 484 6.05 -10.39 -9.10
N GLU A 485 5.43 -10.10 -10.25
CA GLU A 485 6.12 -10.15 -11.54
C GLU A 485 7.23 -9.10 -11.61
N ILE A 486 6.99 -7.88 -11.14
CA ILE A 486 8.02 -6.83 -11.03
C ILE A 486 9.15 -7.30 -10.12
N LEU A 487 8.85 -7.82 -8.94
CA LEU A 487 9.86 -8.32 -8.01
C LEU A 487 10.68 -9.43 -8.62
N SER A 488 10.03 -10.39 -9.27
CA SER A 488 10.70 -11.50 -9.96
C SER A 488 11.73 -11.00 -10.97
N ARG A 489 11.32 -10.10 -11.87
CA ARG A 489 12.22 -9.52 -12.90
C ARG A 489 13.38 -8.75 -12.26
N LEU A 490 13.09 -7.95 -11.25
CA LEU A 490 14.08 -7.10 -10.59
C LEU A 490 15.15 -7.91 -9.87
N PHE A 491 14.76 -8.86 -9.02
CA PHE A 491 15.72 -9.67 -8.26
C PHE A 491 16.47 -10.68 -9.14
N THR A 492 15.86 -11.22 -10.20
CA THR A 492 16.54 -12.02 -11.21
C THR A 492 17.64 -11.20 -11.88
N ARG A 493 17.33 -9.98 -12.32
CA ARG A 493 18.34 -9.09 -12.92
C ARG A 493 19.46 -8.70 -11.97
N ALA A 494 19.14 -8.41 -10.71
CA ALA A 494 20.15 -8.12 -9.69
C ALA A 494 21.11 -9.31 -9.49
N ARG A 495 20.61 -10.53 -9.44
CA ARG A 495 21.42 -11.76 -9.35
C ARG A 495 22.33 -11.94 -10.56
N GLU A 496 21.84 -11.73 -11.77
CA GLU A 496 22.66 -11.80 -12.99
C GLU A 496 23.84 -10.83 -12.93
N VAL A 497 23.59 -9.58 -12.57
CA VAL A 497 24.63 -8.54 -12.46
C VAL A 497 25.68 -8.94 -11.41
N ILE A 498 25.26 -9.45 -10.25
CA ILE A 498 26.16 -9.92 -9.20
C ILE A 498 27.02 -11.08 -9.69
N ASN A 499 26.42 -12.06 -10.35
CA ASN A 499 27.11 -13.25 -10.85
C ASN A 499 28.14 -12.91 -11.93
N VAL A 500 27.82 -12.00 -12.86
CA VAL A 500 28.76 -11.53 -13.88
C VAL A 500 29.98 -10.87 -13.24
N ARG A 501 29.76 -9.97 -12.27
CA ARG A 501 30.85 -9.28 -11.58
C ARG A 501 31.75 -10.25 -10.81
N ARG A 502 31.15 -11.21 -10.14
CA ARG A 502 31.91 -12.23 -9.42
C ARG A 502 32.81 -13.03 -10.34
N ARG A 503 32.33 -13.45 -11.52
CA ARG A 503 33.13 -14.16 -12.51
C ARG A 503 34.30 -13.31 -12.98
N VAL A 504 34.08 -12.01 -13.22
CA VAL A 504 35.16 -11.08 -13.62
C VAL A 504 36.24 -10.96 -12.53
N LEU A 505 35.83 -10.93 -11.26
CA LEU A 505 36.76 -10.85 -10.11
C LEU A 505 37.51 -12.17 -9.85
N GLU A 506 36.90 -13.31 -10.19
CA GLU A 506 37.47 -14.65 -10.02
C GLU A 506 38.29 -15.08 -11.26
N SER A 507 38.21 -14.37 -12.41
CA SER A 507 39.02 -14.64 -13.60
C SER A 507 40.48 -14.25 -13.35
N PRO A 508 41.47 -15.12 -13.63
CA PRO A 508 42.87 -14.75 -13.53
C PRO A 508 43.16 -13.56 -14.47
N PRO A 509 44.09 -12.67 -14.10
CA PRO A 509 44.52 -11.62 -15.00
C PRO A 509 45.00 -12.23 -16.34
N PRO A 510 44.73 -11.61 -17.49
CA PRO A 510 45.19 -12.14 -18.77
C PRO A 510 46.69 -12.39 -18.67
N ALA A 511 47.11 -13.63 -18.99
CA ALA A 511 48.51 -14.00 -19.03
C ALA A 511 49.25 -13.01 -19.90
N GLY A 512 50.29 -12.38 -19.34
CA GLY A 512 51.04 -11.32 -19.98
C GLY A 512 51.48 -11.74 -21.38
N THR A 513 51.21 -10.93 -22.35
CA THR A 513 51.91 -10.96 -23.66
C THR A 513 53.37 -10.68 -23.40
N ASP A 514 54.23 -11.58 -23.87
CA ASP A 514 55.67 -11.51 -23.81
C ASP A 514 56.23 -10.11 -24.08
N GLU A 515 57.14 -9.71 -23.21
CA GLU A 515 58.00 -8.54 -23.39
C GLU A 515 58.89 -8.73 -24.66
N SER A 516 58.56 -8.12 -25.72
CA SER A 516 59.51 -7.78 -26.76
C SER A 516 59.86 -6.30 -26.65
N GLY A 517 61.12 -6.07 -26.29
CA GLY A 517 61.81 -4.84 -25.97
C GLY A 517 61.38 -3.57 -26.71
N VAL A 518 60.96 -2.60 -25.93
CA VAL A 518 61.03 -1.18 -26.29
C VAL A 518 61.60 -0.44 -25.09
N VAL A 519 62.80 0.13 -25.33
CA VAL A 519 63.50 1.02 -24.41
C VAL A 519 62.66 2.27 -24.17
N MET A 520 62.34 2.52 -22.90
CA MET A 520 61.65 3.75 -22.44
C MET A 520 62.70 4.83 -22.12
N PRO A 521 62.45 6.11 -22.47
CA PRO A 521 63.27 7.21 -21.96
C PRO A 521 62.87 7.54 -20.49
N GLU A 522 63.90 7.79 -19.70
CA GLU A 522 63.86 8.20 -18.30
C GLU A 522 63.07 9.49 -18.07
N GLY A 523 62.29 9.49 -17.00
CA GLY A 523 61.90 10.72 -16.34
C GLY A 523 60.43 11.06 -16.32
N ARG A 524 59.66 10.40 -15.41
CA ARG A 524 58.54 11.03 -14.66
C ARG A 524 58.20 10.17 -13.45
N GLU A 525 58.34 10.79 -12.29
CA GLU A 525 58.00 10.24 -10.97
C GLU A 525 56.55 9.75 -10.92
N TYR A 526 56.36 8.49 -10.57
CA TYR A 526 55.07 7.89 -10.19
C TYR A 526 54.91 7.98 -8.67
N HIS A 527 54.29 9.04 -8.21
CA HIS A 527 53.57 9.03 -6.95
C HIS A 527 52.09 8.76 -7.23
N ASP A 528 51.50 7.88 -6.44
CA ASP A 528 50.10 7.47 -6.37
C ASP A 528 49.68 6.18 -7.08
N ARG A 529 50.12 5.08 -6.52
CA ARG A 529 49.51 3.75 -6.78
C ARG A 529 49.16 2.94 -5.53
N GLU A 530 48.82 3.60 -4.45
CA GLU A 530 48.42 2.91 -3.19
C GLU A 530 47.00 3.20 -2.67
N THR A 531 46.09 3.80 -3.43
CA THR A 531 44.73 4.08 -2.93
C THR A 531 43.61 3.35 -3.67
N ALA A 532 43.92 2.39 -4.57
CA ALA A 532 42.86 1.67 -5.33
C ALA A 532 42.45 0.30 -4.78
N SER A 533 43.02 -0.13 -3.63
CA SER A 533 42.83 -1.52 -3.12
C SER A 533 41.85 -1.71 -1.97
N SER A 534 41.10 -0.69 -1.52
CA SER A 534 40.21 -0.84 -0.35
C SER A 534 38.74 -0.49 -0.56
N ALA A 535 38.29 -0.31 -1.80
CA ALA A 535 36.85 -0.13 -2.04
C ALA A 535 36.13 -1.47 -1.90
N SER A 536 35.30 -1.59 -0.84
CA SER A 536 34.45 -2.75 -0.60
C SER A 536 33.64 -3.12 -1.86
N PRO A 537 33.56 -4.41 -2.26
CA PRO A 537 32.80 -4.88 -3.41
C PRO A 537 31.33 -4.43 -3.43
N MET A 538 30.77 -4.07 -2.28
CA MET A 538 29.39 -3.63 -2.12
C MET A 538 29.11 -2.19 -2.55
N MET A 539 30.05 -1.28 -2.35
CA MET A 539 29.88 0.10 -2.81
C MET A 539 29.80 0.18 -4.35
N TRP A 540 30.44 -0.77 -5.04
CA TRP A 540 30.38 -0.92 -6.49
C TRP A 540 29.01 -1.36 -7.01
N ALA A 541 28.28 -2.21 -6.29
CA ALA A 541 26.94 -2.65 -6.69
C ALA A 541 25.92 -1.51 -6.64
N PHE A 542 26.08 -0.58 -5.68
CA PHE A 542 25.25 0.63 -5.59
C PHE A 542 25.59 1.68 -6.66
N ASN A 543 26.88 1.88 -6.96
CA ASN A 543 27.31 2.87 -7.95
C ASN A 543 27.10 2.41 -9.40
N ALA A 544 26.99 1.11 -9.67
CA ALA A 544 26.80 0.62 -11.03
C ALA A 544 25.35 0.68 -11.50
N ALA A 545 24.37 0.77 -10.60
CA ALA A 545 23.00 1.13 -10.98
C ALA A 545 22.91 2.58 -11.49
N SER A 546 23.90 3.42 -11.12
CA SER A 546 23.97 4.84 -11.51
C SER A 546 24.77 5.13 -12.78
N ASN A 547 25.68 4.23 -13.21
CA ASN A 547 26.61 4.47 -14.33
C ASN A 547 26.20 3.82 -15.66
N PHE A 548 24.97 3.39 -15.84
CA PHE A 548 24.47 2.86 -17.12
C PHE A 548 24.02 3.95 -18.09
N GLY A 549 24.77 5.01 -18.22
CA GLY A 549 24.50 6.01 -19.19
C GLY A 549 25.71 6.83 -19.55
N LEU A 550 26.75 6.24 -20.19
CA LEU A 550 27.66 6.94 -21.12
C LEU A 550 28.88 6.04 -21.43
N GLY A 551 28.95 5.55 -22.65
CA GLY A 551 30.17 4.87 -23.16
C GLY A 551 29.95 4.07 -24.43
N THR A 552 29.98 4.75 -25.57
CA THR A 552 30.43 4.32 -26.92
C THR A 552 29.90 3.00 -27.53
N GLY A 553 28.98 3.13 -28.49
CA GLY A 553 29.09 2.40 -29.75
C GLY A 553 28.53 1.00 -29.86
N ALA A 554 27.34 0.73 -29.30
CA ALA A 554 26.49 -0.36 -29.79
C ALA A 554 25.01 0.04 -29.58
N ARG A 555 24.31 0.23 -30.70
CA ARG A 555 22.84 0.44 -30.68
C ARG A 555 22.15 -0.83 -30.25
N TYR A 556 21.99 -1.04 -28.94
CA TYR A 556 20.95 -1.91 -28.40
C TYR A 556 19.76 -1.04 -28.04
N VAL A 557 18.65 -1.26 -28.75
CA VAL A 557 17.34 -0.72 -28.39
C VAL A 557 16.97 -1.35 -27.03
N LEU A 558 17.21 -0.58 -25.95
CA LEU A 558 16.74 -0.93 -24.62
C LEU A 558 15.24 -0.60 -24.56
N PRO A 559 14.38 -1.50 -24.05
CA PRO A 559 13.03 -1.12 -23.68
C PRO A 559 13.11 0.02 -22.68
N THR A 560 12.30 1.06 -22.84
CA THR A 560 12.16 2.20 -21.95
C THR A 560 11.90 1.73 -20.53
N TYR A 561 12.89 1.85 -19.64
CA TYR A 561 12.76 1.50 -18.24
C TYR A 561 11.99 2.59 -17.52
N ASP A 562 10.87 2.18 -16.92
CA ASP A 562 10.06 3.00 -16.03
C ASP A 562 10.88 3.43 -14.81
N SER A 563 10.95 4.74 -14.58
CA SER A 563 11.64 5.37 -13.46
C SER A 563 11.11 4.95 -12.08
N SER A 564 9.93 4.32 -12.01
CA SER A 564 9.33 3.83 -10.75
C SER A 564 10.10 2.64 -10.16
N ILE A 565 10.77 1.82 -10.97
CA ILE A 565 11.56 0.66 -10.51
C ILE A 565 12.81 1.08 -9.74
N LEU A 566 13.41 2.21 -10.10
CA LEU A 566 14.59 2.76 -9.43
C LEU A 566 14.31 3.31 -8.02
N TRP A 567 13.05 3.61 -7.70
CA TRP A 567 12.66 4.08 -6.38
C TRP A 567 12.66 3.00 -5.30
N MET A 568 12.45 1.73 -5.66
CA MET A 568 12.51 0.61 -4.71
C MET A 568 13.92 0.39 -4.11
N PHE A 569 14.97 0.92 -4.72
CA PHE A 569 16.36 0.79 -4.29
C PHE A 569 17.00 2.05 -3.68
N GLY A 570 16.24 3.10 -3.39
CA GLY A 570 16.74 4.27 -2.66
C GLY A 570 17.65 5.19 -3.48
N ARG A 571 17.13 5.78 -4.54
CA ARG A 571 17.77 6.87 -5.30
C ARG A 571 17.89 8.14 -4.45
N ARG A 572 18.92 8.28 -3.61
CA ARG A 572 19.26 9.60 -3.02
C ARG A 572 20.73 9.77 -2.64
N HIS A 573 21.68 9.36 -3.47
CA HIS A 573 23.09 9.67 -3.21
C HIS A 573 23.84 10.38 -4.35
N LEU A 574 23.17 10.97 -5.35
CA LEU A 574 23.88 11.51 -6.54
C LEU A 574 23.59 12.96 -6.90
N THR A 575 23.00 13.78 -6.02
CA THR A 575 22.74 15.19 -6.38
C THR A 575 23.63 16.24 -5.69
N ASN A 576 24.65 15.87 -4.93
CA ASN A 576 25.47 16.86 -4.20
C ASN A 576 26.91 17.03 -4.69
N GLN A 577 27.28 16.58 -5.89
CA GLN A 577 28.62 16.84 -6.45
C GLN A 577 28.65 17.51 -7.83
N TRP A 578 27.53 18.05 -8.32
CA TRP A 578 27.50 18.78 -9.61
C TRP A 578 27.01 20.22 -9.45
N SER A 579 27.69 21.00 -8.61
CA SER A 579 27.55 22.44 -8.62
C SER A 579 28.86 23.12 -8.26
N ALA A 580 29.86 23.02 -9.12
CA ALA A 580 30.96 23.97 -9.24
C ALA A 580 32.00 23.45 -10.27
N THR A 581 31.70 23.50 -11.53
CA THR A 581 32.69 23.76 -12.59
C THR A 581 31.98 23.71 -13.96
N ASN A 582 32.04 24.84 -14.65
CA ASN A 582 31.66 25.11 -16.05
C ASN A 582 30.33 25.81 -16.30
N MET A 583 30.35 27.08 -15.94
CA MET A 583 29.58 28.11 -16.60
C MET A 583 30.53 29.04 -17.35
N LYS A 584 30.89 28.68 -18.60
CA LYS A 584 31.41 29.56 -19.63
C LYS A 584 31.44 28.78 -20.96
N MET A 585 30.39 28.93 -21.76
CA MET A 585 30.47 29.01 -23.21
C MET A 585 29.12 29.39 -23.82
N GLN A 586 29.08 30.63 -24.23
CA GLN A 586 28.50 31.22 -25.45
C GLN A 586 27.01 30.92 -25.79
N MET A 587 26.23 31.97 -25.60
CA MET A 587 25.03 32.26 -26.37
C MET A 587 25.42 32.53 -27.85
N SER A 588 24.75 31.84 -28.75
CA SER A 588 24.52 32.30 -30.11
C SER A 588 23.09 31.91 -30.52
N THR A 589 22.30 32.93 -30.75
CA THR A 589 20.97 32.85 -31.36
C THR A 589 21.07 32.46 -32.83
N PRO A 590 20.07 31.80 -33.42
CA PRO A 590 19.36 32.46 -34.51
C PRO A 590 17.83 32.36 -34.44
N SER A 591 17.28 33.45 -34.94
CA SER A 591 15.96 33.88 -35.31
C SER A 591 15.03 32.88 -36.00
N SER A 592 13.71 33.10 -35.71
CA SER A 592 12.53 33.05 -36.58
C SER A 592 12.06 31.71 -37.14
N ALA A 593 10.89 31.29 -36.67
CA ALA A 593 9.71 31.10 -37.51
C ALA A 593 8.47 30.74 -36.65
N SER A 594 7.44 31.53 -36.84
CA SER A 594 6.10 31.42 -36.30
C SER A 594 5.38 30.16 -36.75
N ALA A 595 4.69 29.48 -35.81
CA ALA A 595 3.51 28.69 -36.12
C ALA A 595 2.51 28.85 -34.97
N TYR A 596 1.50 29.67 -35.21
CA TYR A 596 0.29 29.80 -34.40
C TYR A 596 -0.52 28.51 -34.45
N PHE A 597 -0.90 27.98 -33.29
CA PHE A 597 -2.07 27.13 -33.12
C PHE A 597 -3.01 27.77 -32.10
N PRO A 598 -4.32 27.86 -32.39
CA PRO A 598 -5.25 28.60 -31.54
C PRO A 598 -5.68 27.78 -30.34
N ILE A 599 -5.55 28.39 -29.18
CA ILE A 599 -6.13 27.92 -27.92
C ILE A 599 -7.62 28.26 -27.94
N SER A 600 -8.45 27.25 -27.85
CA SER A 600 -9.90 27.33 -27.89
C SER A 600 -10.50 28.10 -26.72
N GLU A 601 -11.62 28.77 -27.02
CA GLU A 601 -12.44 29.70 -26.26
C GLU A 601 -13.10 29.19 -24.95
N GLN A 602 -12.57 28.17 -24.29
CA GLN A 602 -13.18 27.61 -23.07
C GLN A 602 -12.65 28.18 -21.75
N PHE A 603 -11.68 29.09 -21.75
CA PHE A 603 -11.11 29.68 -20.53
C PHE A 603 -11.65 31.07 -20.13
N ARG A 604 -12.66 31.59 -20.79
CA ARG A 604 -13.24 32.94 -20.49
C ARG A 604 -14.55 32.94 -19.72
N ARG A 605 -14.88 31.84 -19.02
CA ARG A 605 -16.09 31.82 -18.14
C ARG A 605 -15.79 31.47 -16.67
N TRP A 606 -14.54 31.59 -16.25
CA TRP A 606 -14.18 31.49 -14.85
C TRP A 606 -13.15 32.59 -14.50
N ALA A 607 -13.61 33.81 -14.48
CA ALA A 607 -13.01 34.93 -13.74
C ALA A 607 -14.18 35.81 -13.23
#